data_921162dc1d847014ff9a49d9ba69266d
#
_entry.id   921162dc1d847014ff9a49d9ba69266d
#
_cell.length_a   1.000
_cell.length_b   1.000
_cell.length_c   1.000
_cell.angle_alpha   90.00
_cell.angle_beta   90.00
_cell.angle_gamma   90.00
#
_symmetry.space_group_name_H-M   'P 1'
#
loop_
_entity.id
_entity.type
_entity.pdbx_description
1 polymer ?
#
loop_
_entity_poly.entity_id
_entity_poly.type
_entity_poly.pdbx_seq_one_letter_code
_entity_poly.pdbx_strand_id
1 'polypeptide(L)'
;MSTATIAPVNQMSAEGKETVMTVLRRDRENFTRMVSDPKNWNVQTRCTGWETRDLVGHMIDVMEGYFKNWDAARAGKEGTALGLPVMGETLNDHALDFRKLSRDEALDRFKKDAQKLDKMLDELTPEEWTSFLVYHPFAGPVPAGFYGTFQIMDYGVHPYDIEYGLGDKLATIDEATAGLILPYAFVFWQYTVDQKEATGKDFSYGIDVLGPWGGKWRATVKDGKWSAEPEKGNFEGADAVIKFDNAGDAVLTFFQRFPGGSARGDEDVINAIRKLHFRF
;
A
#
# COMPACT_ATOMS: atom_id res chain seq x y z
N MET A 1 -7.00 26.34 -6.40
CA MET A 1 -5.91 26.12 -7.36
C MET A 1 -6.26 24.85 -8.11
N SER A 2 -6.28 24.91 -9.46
CA SER A 2 -6.52 23.69 -10.26
C SER A 2 -5.32 22.77 -10.07
N THR A 3 -5.51 21.65 -9.40
CA THR A 3 -4.49 20.60 -9.33
C THR A 3 -4.37 20.01 -10.73
N ALA A 4 -3.22 20.23 -11.36
CA ALA A 4 -2.94 19.59 -12.64
C ALA A 4 -3.09 18.07 -12.46
N THR A 5 -3.84 17.44 -13.36
CA THR A 5 -4.02 15.98 -13.34
C THR A 5 -2.67 15.33 -13.62
N ILE A 6 -2.17 14.53 -12.68
CA ILE A 6 -0.94 13.76 -12.85
C ILE A 6 -1.25 12.58 -13.78
N ALA A 7 -0.54 12.48 -14.90
CA ALA A 7 -0.71 11.41 -15.86
C ALA A 7 -0.08 10.08 -15.38
N PRO A 8 -0.63 8.94 -15.79
CA PRO A 8 -0.04 7.64 -15.49
C PRO A 8 1.39 7.52 -16.02
N VAL A 9 2.27 6.97 -15.18
CA VAL A 9 3.68 6.75 -15.51
C VAL A 9 4.13 5.36 -15.05
N ASN A 10 5.19 4.85 -15.68
CA ASN A 10 5.91 3.72 -15.10
C ASN A 10 6.74 4.20 -13.90
N GLN A 11 6.29 3.92 -12.70
CA GLN A 11 6.95 4.34 -11.45
C GLN A 11 8.40 3.84 -11.33
N MET A 12 8.79 2.80 -12.09
CA MET A 12 10.14 2.26 -12.15
C MET A 12 10.97 2.85 -13.29
N SER A 13 10.65 4.05 -13.78
CA SER A 13 11.43 4.81 -14.75
C SER A 13 11.99 6.09 -14.11
N ALA A 14 12.93 6.74 -14.76
CA ALA A 14 13.45 8.05 -14.33
C ALA A 14 12.34 9.12 -14.28
N GLU A 15 11.43 9.13 -15.27
CA GLU A 15 10.26 10.00 -15.30
C GLU A 15 9.28 9.64 -14.17
N GLY A 16 9.09 8.34 -13.91
CA GLY A 16 8.28 7.84 -12.82
C GLY A 16 8.79 8.26 -11.45
N LYS A 17 10.11 8.36 -11.26
CA LYS A 17 10.71 8.87 -10.01
C LYS A 17 10.16 10.25 -9.64
N GLU A 18 10.13 11.20 -10.57
CA GLU A 18 9.63 12.56 -10.32
C GLU A 18 8.16 12.54 -9.89
N THR A 19 7.36 11.72 -10.55
CA THR A 19 5.94 11.54 -10.22
C THR A 19 5.76 10.94 -8.83
N VAL A 20 6.49 9.87 -8.53
CA VAL A 20 6.47 9.22 -7.20
C VAL A 20 6.84 10.22 -6.12
N MET A 21 7.93 10.98 -6.30
CA MET A 21 8.38 11.97 -5.30
C MET A 21 7.37 13.11 -5.12
N THR A 22 6.70 13.54 -6.20
CA THR A 22 5.67 14.58 -6.14
C THR A 22 4.46 14.11 -5.34
N VAL A 23 3.98 12.90 -5.62
CA VAL A 23 2.83 12.31 -4.92
C VAL A 23 3.18 12.01 -3.46
N LEU A 24 4.36 11.43 -3.21
CA LEU A 24 4.86 11.13 -1.86
C LEU A 24 4.83 12.37 -0.95
N ARG A 25 5.37 13.48 -1.43
CA ARG A 25 5.41 14.75 -0.67
C ARG A 25 4.04 15.32 -0.42
N ARG A 26 3.17 15.33 -1.43
CA ARG A 26 1.79 15.80 -1.32
C ARG A 26 1.01 14.98 -0.28
N ASP A 27 1.09 13.67 -0.36
CA ASP A 27 0.32 12.77 0.50
C ASP A 27 0.87 12.79 1.93
N ARG A 28 2.19 12.90 2.11
CA ARG A 28 2.80 13.16 3.41
C ARG A 28 2.30 14.47 4.03
N GLU A 29 2.22 15.55 3.27
CA GLU A 29 1.71 16.83 3.77
C GLU A 29 0.25 16.70 4.22
N ASN A 30 -0.59 15.98 3.46
CA ASN A 30 -1.96 15.70 3.82
C ASN A 30 -2.04 14.90 5.12
N PHE A 31 -1.33 13.78 5.21
CA PHE A 31 -1.26 12.95 6.42
C PHE A 31 -0.77 13.77 7.61
N THR A 32 0.35 14.51 7.45
CA THR A 32 0.92 15.37 8.51
C THR A 32 -0.10 16.38 9.03
N ARG A 33 -0.87 17.03 8.15
CA ARG A 33 -1.92 17.97 8.52
C ARG A 33 -3.00 17.31 9.37
N MET A 34 -3.42 16.10 9.01
CA MET A 34 -4.45 15.37 9.74
C MET A 34 -3.99 14.94 11.14
N VAL A 35 -2.79 14.35 11.25
CA VAL A 35 -2.27 13.87 12.54
C VAL A 35 -1.77 15.00 13.44
N SER A 36 -1.48 16.18 12.87
CA SER A 36 -1.07 17.37 13.63
C SER A 36 -2.23 18.09 14.30
N ASP A 37 -3.48 17.84 13.89
CA ASP A 37 -4.63 18.40 14.61
C ASP A 37 -4.78 17.70 15.98
N PRO A 38 -4.72 18.45 17.11
CA PRO A 38 -4.87 17.85 18.43
C PRO A 38 -6.16 17.10 18.65
N LYS A 39 -7.23 17.47 17.91
CA LYS A 39 -8.54 16.82 18.01
C LYS A 39 -8.52 15.40 17.46
N ASN A 40 -7.64 15.12 16.49
CA ASN A 40 -7.54 13.83 15.85
C ASN A 40 -6.65 12.85 16.62
N TRP A 41 -5.75 13.33 17.50
CA TRP A 41 -4.66 12.56 18.07
C TRP A 41 -5.06 11.25 18.74
N ASN A 42 -6.16 11.27 19.51
CA ASN A 42 -6.68 10.12 20.23
C ASN A 42 -7.95 9.53 19.60
N VAL A 43 -8.22 9.86 18.35
CA VAL A 43 -9.37 9.28 17.63
C VAL A 43 -9.07 7.84 17.28
N GLN A 44 -9.98 6.92 17.66
CA GLN A 44 -9.92 5.52 17.23
C GLN A 44 -10.08 5.47 15.71
N THR A 45 -9.09 4.90 15.04
CA THR A 45 -9.11 4.75 13.58
C THR A 45 -9.88 3.49 13.16
N ARG A 46 -9.99 3.26 11.86
CA ARG A 46 -10.52 1.99 11.33
C ARG A 46 -9.61 0.79 11.66
N CYS A 47 -8.32 1.01 11.88
CA CYS A 47 -7.41 -0.03 12.33
C CYS A 47 -7.74 -0.40 13.78
N THR A 48 -8.17 -1.64 13.99
CA THR A 48 -8.63 -2.11 15.31
C THR A 48 -7.52 -1.96 16.36
N GLY A 49 -7.84 -1.26 17.45
CA GLY A 49 -6.90 -1.02 18.56
C GLY A 49 -5.91 0.13 18.33
N TRP A 50 -5.97 0.80 17.17
CA TRP A 50 -5.11 1.94 16.86
C TRP A 50 -5.88 3.26 16.85
N GLU A 51 -5.39 4.19 17.63
CA GLU A 51 -5.72 5.61 17.53
C GLU A 51 -4.84 6.30 16.48
N THR A 52 -5.17 7.53 16.11
CA THR A 52 -4.35 8.32 15.15
C THR A 52 -2.88 8.42 15.57
N ARG A 53 -2.61 8.52 16.88
CA ARG A 53 -1.22 8.51 17.40
C ARG A 53 -0.45 7.24 17.08
N ASP A 54 -1.14 6.11 17.01
CA ASP A 54 -0.51 4.82 16.70
C ASP A 54 -0.16 4.71 15.22
N LEU A 55 -0.94 5.36 14.35
CA LEU A 55 -0.55 5.53 12.94
C LEU A 55 0.75 6.35 12.80
N VAL A 56 0.94 7.37 13.64
CA VAL A 56 2.22 8.11 13.68
C VAL A 56 3.35 7.19 14.16
N GLY A 57 3.12 6.40 15.21
CA GLY A 57 4.07 5.39 15.68
C GLY A 57 4.43 4.37 14.62
N HIS A 58 3.43 3.84 13.91
CA HIS A 58 3.60 2.96 12.78
C HIS A 58 4.48 3.58 11.68
N MET A 59 4.22 4.82 11.29
CA MET A 59 5.04 5.52 10.28
C MET A 59 6.49 5.64 10.69
N ILE A 60 6.76 5.92 11.97
CA ILE A 60 8.13 6.00 12.49
C ILE A 60 8.80 4.64 12.41
N ASP A 61 8.15 3.59 12.92
CA ASP A 61 8.69 2.22 12.93
C ASP A 61 9.04 1.73 11.52
N VAL A 62 8.12 1.91 10.58
CA VAL A 62 8.31 1.53 9.17
C VAL A 62 9.51 2.23 8.57
N MET A 63 9.62 3.56 8.70
CA MET A 63 10.73 4.32 8.12
C MET A 63 12.07 3.95 8.79
N GLU A 64 12.11 3.77 10.10
CA GLU A 64 13.34 3.34 10.80
C GLU A 64 13.77 1.92 10.37
N GLY A 65 12.81 1.04 10.10
CA GLY A 65 13.06 -0.26 9.50
C GLY A 65 13.67 -0.14 8.10
N TYR A 66 13.15 0.78 7.28
CA TYR A 66 13.72 1.09 5.96
C TYR A 66 15.17 1.57 6.07
N PHE A 67 15.48 2.48 6.98
CA PHE A 67 16.83 3.00 7.16
C PHE A 67 17.83 1.89 7.50
N LYS A 68 17.48 0.99 8.40
CA LYS A 68 18.33 -0.17 8.76
C LYS A 68 18.64 -1.04 7.56
N ASN A 69 17.63 -1.38 6.78
CA ASN A 69 17.81 -2.23 5.59
C ASN A 69 18.55 -1.50 4.47
N TRP A 70 18.36 -0.19 4.35
CA TRP A 70 19.09 0.64 3.40
C TRP A 70 20.59 0.74 3.72
N ASP A 71 20.90 0.96 5.00
CA ASP A 71 22.29 0.99 5.48
C ASP A 71 22.97 -0.37 5.28
N ALA A 72 22.26 -1.48 5.49
CA ALA A 72 22.76 -2.83 5.20
C ALA A 72 23.06 -3.00 3.71
N ALA A 73 22.14 -2.60 2.83
CA ALA A 73 22.30 -2.68 1.39
C ALA A 73 23.49 -1.83 0.88
N ARG A 74 23.66 -0.60 1.38
CA ARG A 74 24.82 0.24 1.06
C ARG A 74 26.14 -0.35 1.53
N ALA A 75 26.10 -1.13 2.61
CA ALA A 75 27.28 -1.87 3.12
C ALA A 75 27.52 -3.23 2.41
N GLY A 76 26.73 -3.57 1.39
CA GLY A 76 26.80 -4.83 0.69
C GLY A 76 26.39 -6.04 1.54
N LYS A 77 25.55 -5.81 2.56
CA LYS A 77 25.02 -6.84 3.46
C LYS A 77 23.55 -7.14 3.13
N GLU A 78 23.15 -8.36 3.39
CA GLU A 78 21.73 -8.70 3.35
C GLU A 78 20.99 -7.98 4.46
N GLY A 79 19.80 -7.46 4.13
CA GLY A 79 18.86 -6.93 5.11
C GLY A 79 17.98 -8.03 5.69
N THR A 80 17.04 -7.62 6.56
CA THR A 80 16.09 -8.54 7.18
C THR A 80 14.81 -8.59 6.36
N ALA A 81 14.37 -9.80 6.00
CA ALA A 81 13.06 -10.08 5.44
C ALA A 81 12.35 -11.10 6.34
N LEU A 82 11.34 -10.65 7.08
CA LEU A 82 10.60 -11.46 8.06
C LEU A 82 9.45 -12.24 7.42
N GLY A 83 8.96 -11.77 6.28
CA GLY A 83 7.70 -12.22 5.68
C GLY A 83 6.49 -11.55 6.34
N LEU A 84 5.40 -11.45 5.57
CA LEU A 84 4.19 -10.73 5.99
C LEU A 84 3.53 -11.29 7.27
N PRO A 85 3.43 -12.61 7.49
CA PRO A 85 2.81 -13.13 8.72
C PRO A 85 3.55 -12.68 9.99
N VAL A 86 4.88 -12.81 10.01
CA VAL A 86 5.69 -12.40 11.18
C VAL A 86 5.66 -10.89 11.38
N MET A 87 5.72 -10.13 10.29
CA MET A 87 5.59 -8.67 10.34
C MET A 87 4.23 -8.26 10.91
N GLY A 88 3.13 -8.91 10.49
CA GLY A 88 1.79 -8.65 11.00
C GLY A 88 1.62 -8.92 12.48
N GLU A 89 2.30 -9.93 13.03
CA GLU A 89 2.30 -10.24 14.46
C GLU A 89 3.00 -9.17 15.31
N THR A 90 4.06 -8.55 14.80
CA THR A 90 4.88 -7.59 15.55
C THR A 90 4.48 -6.13 15.32
N LEU A 91 3.83 -5.83 14.19
CA LEU A 91 3.50 -4.47 13.77
C LEU A 91 2.67 -3.71 14.80
N ASN A 92 1.70 -4.38 15.40
CA ASN A 92 0.85 -3.78 16.42
C ASN A 92 1.64 -3.34 17.65
N ASP A 93 2.49 -4.21 18.17
CA ASP A 93 3.28 -3.93 19.39
C ASP A 93 4.27 -2.79 19.13
N HIS A 94 4.93 -2.79 17.97
CA HIS A 94 5.85 -1.74 17.59
C HIS A 94 5.15 -0.37 17.46
N ALA A 95 3.99 -0.30 16.81
CA ALA A 95 3.23 0.96 16.72
C ALA A 95 2.83 1.48 18.09
N LEU A 96 2.35 0.61 19.00
CA LEU A 96 1.92 0.97 20.35
C LEU A 96 3.09 1.38 21.27
N ASP A 97 4.29 0.94 21.02
CA ASP A 97 5.50 1.32 21.78
C ASP A 97 5.76 2.82 21.75
N PHE A 98 5.33 3.51 20.69
CA PHE A 98 5.47 4.96 20.56
C PHE A 98 4.50 5.76 21.42
N ARG A 99 3.52 5.14 22.08
CA ARG A 99 2.62 5.78 23.05
C ARG A 99 3.37 6.36 24.25
N LYS A 100 4.61 5.95 24.51
CA LYS A 100 5.50 6.51 25.54
C LYS A 100 6.03 7.90 25.20
N LEU A 101 5.96 8.32 23.96
CA LEU A 101 6.33 9.66 23.53
C LEU A 101 5.17 10.64 23.74
N SER A 102 5.49 11.87 24.07
CA SER A 102 4.52 12.96 23.96
C SER A 102 4.14 13.18 22.49
N ARG A 103 3.00 13.83 22.27
CA ARG A 103 2.54 14.15 20.90
C ARG A 103 3.60 14.91 20.10
N ASP A 104 4.21 15.92 20.72
CA ASP A 104 5.16 16.78 20.02
C ASP A 104 6.46 16.02 19.69
N GLU A 105 6.96 15.17 20.60
CA GLU A 105 8.10 14.28 20.35
C GLU A 105 7.82 13.30 19.22
N ALA A 106 6.63 12.67 19.19
CA ALA A 106 6.26 11.73 18.13
C ALA A 106 6.16 12.43 16.78
N LEU A 107 5.51 13.61 16.72
CA LEU A 107 5.38 14.38 15.48
C LEU A 107 6.73 14.90 14.97
N ASP A 108 7.61 15.34 15.86
CA ASP A 108 8.95 15.79 15.50
C ASP A 108 9.80 14.63 14.94
N ARG A 109 9.73 13.46 15.57
CA ARG A 109 10.44 12.26 15.10
C ARG A 109 9.91 11.83 13.73
N PHE A 110 8.59 11.71 13.57
CA PHE A 110 7.95 11.41 12.29
C PHE A 110 8.40 12.35 11.18
N LYS A 111 8.39 13.68 11.42
CA LYS A 111 8.81 14.67 10.43
C LYS A 111 10.28 14.55 10.05
N LYS A 112 11.16 14.28 11.01
CA LYS A 112 12.59 14.04 10.75
C LYS A 112 12.83 12.80 9.91
N ASP A 113 12.14 11.70 10.24
CA ASP A 113 12.27 10.46 9.50
C ASP A 113 11.71 10.58 8.08
N ALA A 114 10.57 11.25 7.91
CA ALA A 114 10.01 11.53 6.60
C ALA A 114 10.96 12.38 5.73
N GLN A 115 11.59 13.40 6.30
CA GLN A 115 12.60 14.20 5.59
C GLN A 115 13.84 13.38 5.24
N LYS A 116 14.28 12.48 6.13
CA LYS A 116 15.40 11.57 5.85
C LYS A 116 15.07 10.64 4.71
N LEU A 117 13.87 10.05 4.69
CA LEU A 117 13.43 9.18 3.60
C LEU A 117 13.38 9.93 2.26
N ASP A 118 12.77 11.13 2.24
CA ASP A 118 12.76 11.98 1.05
C ASP A 118 14.16 12.18 0.49
N LYS A 119 15.11 12.56 1.37
CA LYS A 119 16.51 12.80 0.96
C LYS A 119 17.15 11.53 0.38
N MET A 120 16.95 10.39 1.03
CA MET A 120 17.50 9.11 0.55
C MET A 120 16.97 8.74 -0.82
N LEU A 121 15.68 8.97 -1.08
CA LEU A 121 15.05 8.71 -2.38
C LEU A 121 15.50 9.73 -3.45
N ASP A 122 15.62 11.01 -3.10
CA ASP A 122 16.10 12.06 -4.00
C ASP A 122 17.52 11.80 -4.49
N GLU A 123 18.40 11.33 -3.59
CA GLU A 123 19.81 11.06 -3.87
C GLU A 123 20.05 9.84 -4.77
N LEU A 124 19.04 8.98 -4.98
CA LEU A 124 19.17 7.86 -5.92
C LEU A 124 19.36 8.38 -7.35
N THR A 125 20.35 7.82 -8.04
CA THR A 125 20.46 8.02 -9.49
C THR A 125 19.30 7.32 -10.21
N PRO A 126 19.00 7.66 -11.48
CA PRO A 126 18.01 6.93 -12.28
C PRO A 126 18.29 5.42 -12.37
N GLU A 127 19.55 5.03 -12.40
CA GLU A 127 19.97 3.63 -12.40
C GLU A 127 19.70 2.98 -11.04
N GLU A 128 20.12 3.60 -9.94
CA GLU A 128 19.88 3.09 -8.60
C GLU A 128 18.40 2.98 -8.27
N TRP A 129 17.56 3.87 -8.79
CA TRP A 129 16.11 3.82 -8.61
C TRP A 129 15.51 2.45 -9.00
N THR A 130 16.06 1.82 -10.04
CA THR A 130 15.55 0.57 -10.60
C THR A 130 16.41 -0.65 -10.28
N SER A 131 17.70 -0.47 -9.97
CA SER A 131 18.64 -1.59 -9.85
C SER A 131 19.27 -1.74 -8.47
N PHE A 132 19.27 -0.70 -7.62
CA PHE A 132 19.76 -0.81 -6.26
C PHE A 132 18.74 -1.56 -5.40
N LEU A 133 19.09 -2.79 -5.00
CA LEU A 133 18.21 -3.66 -4.25
C LEU A 133 18.36 -3.42 -2.74
N VAL A 134 17.23 -3.20 -2.08
CA VAL A 134 17.13 -3.07 -0.63
C VAL A 134 16.12 -4.10 -0.13
N TYR A 135 16.42 -4.78 0.98
CA TYR A 135 15.51 -5.76 1.56
C TYR A 135 14.30 -5.08 2.18
N HIS A 136 13.11 -5.39 1.67
CA HIS A 136 11.85 -5.02 2.32
C HIS A 136 11.47 -6.08 3.37
N PRO A 137 10.96 -5.71 4.55
CA PRO A 137 10.69 -6.66 5.64
C PRO A 137 9.81 -7.85 5.27
N PHE A 138 8.88 -7.71 4.35
CA PHE A 138 8.03 -8.84 3.91
C PHE A 138 8.34 -9.35 2.50
N ALA A 139 8.80 -8.49 1.59
CA ALA A 139 8.96 -8.85 0.17
C ALA A 139 10.36 -9.35 -0.20
N GLY A 140 11.35 -9.22 0.72
CA GLY A 140 12.74 -9.48 0.39
C GLY A 140 13.38 -8.36 -0.45
N PRO A 141 14.37 -8.68 -1.29
CA PRO A 141 15.08 -7.66 -2.05
C PRO A 141 14.18 -7.06 -3.14
N VAL A 142 13.97 -5.74 -3.09
CA VAL A 142 13.21 -4.96 -4.06
C VAL A 142 14.03 -3.75 -4.53
N PRO A 143 13.81 -3.23 -5.74
CA PRO A 143 14.42 -1.98 -6.18
C PRO A 143 14.11 -0.82 -5.23
N ALA A 144 15.09 0.03 -4.97
CA ALA A 144 14.98 1.12 -3.99
C ALA A 144 13.83 2.10 -4.30
N GLY A 145 13.47 2.30 -5.57
CA GLY A 145 12.34 3.12 -5.99
C GLY A 145 10.99 2.67 -5.42
N PHE A 146 10.82 1.39 -5.10
CA PHE A 146 9.60 0.89 -4.48
C PHE A 146 9.33 1.46 -3.09
N TYR A 147 10.37 1.88 -2.36
CA TYR A 147 10.20 2.47 -1.03
C TYR A 147 9.39 3.76 -1.04
N GLY A 148 9.48 4.54 -2.12
CA GLY A 148 8.58 5.68 -2.33
C GLY A 148 7.12 5.26 -2.43
N THR A 149 6.83 4.20 -3.18
CA THR A 149 5.47 3.68 -3.35
C THR A 149 4.93 3.01 -2.08
N PHE A 150 5.76 2.29 -1.34
CA PHE A 150 5.36 1.73 -0.05
C PHE A 150 4.93 2.83 0.91
N GLN A 151 5.68 3.92 0.97
CA GLN A 151 5.32 5.04 1.84
C GLN A 151 4.10 5.82 1.33
N ILE A 152 3.91 5.93 0.01
CA ILE A 152 2.68 6.48 -0.59
C ILE A 152 1.47 5.64 -0.18
N MET A 153 1.60 4.33 -0.10
CA MET A 153 0.52 3.46 0.33
C MET A 153 0.05 3.84 1.74
N ASP A 154 0.97 3.99 2.68
CA ASP A 154 0.63 4.35 4.05
C ASP A 154 0.02 5.76 4.13
N TYR A 155 0.61 6.74 3.45
CA TYR A 155 0.08 8.11 3.40
C TYR A 155 -1.24 8.22 2.65
N GLY A 156 -1.56 7.31 1.74
CA GLY A 156 -2.80 7.30 0.98
C GLY A 156 -3.94 6.55 1.68
N VAL A 157 -3.63 5.43 2.33
CA VAL A 157 -4.66 4.57 2.95
C VAL A 157 -5.03 5.05 4.35
N HIS A 158 -4.08 5.44 5.19
CA HIS A 158 -4.35 5.80 6.57
C HIS A 158 -5.14 7.11 6.79
N PRO A 159 -5.13 8.12 5.91
CA PRO A 159 -6.12 9.19 5.98
C PRO A 159 -7.56 8.69 5.98
N TYR A 160 -7.88 7.69 5.14
CA TYR A 160 -9.18 7.04 5.14
C TYR A 160 -9.50 6.38 6.50
N ASP A 161 -8.52 5.73 7.12
CA ASP A 161 -8.69 5.11 8.43
C ASP A 161 -8.98 6.14 9.54
N ILE A 162 -8.38 7.34 9.46
CA ILE A 162 -8.62 8.47 10.39
C ILE A 162 -10.03 9.05 10.15
N GLU A 163 -10.39 9.35 8.90
CA GLU A 163 -11.70 9.90 8.53
C GLU A 163 -12.84 8.97 8.96
N TYR A 164 -12.65 7.67 8.80
CA TYR A 164 -13.60 6.67 9.29
C TYR A 164 -13.83 6.80 10.82
N GLY A 165 -12.76 6.98 11.59
CA GLY A 165 -12.83 7.16 13.03
C GLY A 165 -13.50 8.47 13.45
N LEU A 166 -13.34 9.52 12.66
CA LEU A 166 -13.99 10.82 12.87
C LEU A 166 -15.49 10.78 12.56
N GLY A 167 -15.97 9.75 11.86
CA GLY A 167 -17.35 9.67 11.36
C GLY A 167 -17.60 10.63 10.20
N ASP A 168 -16.55 11.11 9.56
CA ASP A 168 -16.62 12.00 8.42
C ASP A 168 -17.08 11.25 7.15
N LYS A 169 -17.48 12.03 6.14
CA LYS A 169 -17.68 11.48 4.81
C LYS A 169 -16.33 11.03 4.28
N LEU A 170 -16.20 9.72 4.12
CA LEU A 170 -14.98 9.10 3.65
C LEU A 170 -14.63 9.63 2.25
N ALA A 171 -13.45 10.21 2.13
CA ALA A 171 -12.89 10.61 0.86
C ALA A 171 -12.39 9.37 0.10
N THR A 172 -12.48 9.39 -1.22
CA THR A 172 -11.78 8.42 -2.06
C THR A 172 -10.29 8.76 -2.07
N ILE A 173 -9.44 7.73 -2.20
CA ILE A 173 -8.01 7.96 -2.42
C ILE A 173 -7.82 8.73 -3.74
N ASP A 174 -6.95 9.73 -3.74
CA ASP A 174 -6.57 10.45 -4.96
C ASP A 174 -6.14 9.49 -6.07
N GLU A 175 -6.52 9.77 -7.29
CA GLU A 175 -6.37 8.84 -8.41
C GLU A 175 -4.89 8.53 -8.72
N ALA A 176 -3.99 9.51 -8.63
CA ALA A 176 -2.56 9.29 -8.84
C ALA A 176 -1.94 8.49 -7.67
N THR A 177 -2.34 8.79 -6.43
CA THR A 177 -1.97 8.01 -5.25
C THR A 177 -2.36 6.54 -5.43
N ALA A 178 -3.64 6.31 -5.73
CA ALA A 178 -4.17 4.96 -5.93
C ALA A 178 -3.49 4.23 -7.09
N GLY A 179 -3.25 4.93 -8.20
CA GLY A 179 -2.59 4.36 -9.37
C GLY A 179 -1.15 3.93 -9.13
N LEU A 180 -0.42 4.65 -8.28
CA LEU A 180 0.92 4.25 -7.84
C LEU A 180 0.88 3.07 -6.87
N ILE A 181 -0.14 2.98 -6.02
CA ILE A 181 -0.32 1.88 -5.05
C ILE A 181 -0.80 0.59 -5.75
N LEU A 182 -1.63 0.70 -6.77
CA LEU A 182 -2.34 -0.45 -7.37
C LEU A 182 -1.42 -1.61 -7.79
N PRO A 183 -0.29 -1.42 -8.48
CA PRO A 183 0.64 -2.51 -8.80
C PRO A 183 1.23 -3.18 -7.56
N TYR A 184 1.46 -2.39 -6.52
CA TYR A 184 1.95 -2.87 -5.24
C TYR A 184 0.90 -3.68 -4.48
N ALA A 185 -0.36 -3.26 -4.52
CA ALA A 185 -1.47 -4.00 -3.92
C ALA A 185 -1.56 -5.43 -4.49
N PHE A 186 -1.28 -5.64 -5.77
CA PHE A 186 -1.22 -6.98 -6.36
C PHE A 186 -0.06 -7.82 -5.79
N VAL A 187 1.12 -7.23 -5.60
CA VAL A 187 2.24 -7.91 -4.94
C VAL A 187 1.86 -8.31 -3.52
N PHE A 188 1.24 -7.39 -2.78
CA PHE A 188 0.79 -7.62 -1.42
C PHE A 188 -0.26 -8.74 -1.33
N TRP A 189 -1.19 -8.79 -2.26
CA TRP A 189 -2.22 -9.81 -2.31
C TRP A 189 -1.66 -11.23 -2.46
N GLN A 190 -0.54 -11.43 -3.13
CA GLN A 190 0.11 -12.75 -3.21
C GLN A 190 0.46 -13.31 -1.83
N TYR A 191 0.82 -12.43 -0.88
CA TYR A 191 1.23 -12.81 0.47
C TYR A 191 0.07 -12.95 1.44
N THR A 192 -1.13 -12.48 1.09
CA THR A 192 -2.33 -12.54 1.95
C THR A 192 -3.27 -13.70 1.62
N VAL A 193 -2.90 -14.58 0.71
CA VAL A 193 -3.72 -15.73 0.32
C VAL A 193 -3.95 -16.67 1.51
N ASP A 194 -5.21 -16.87 1.88
CA ASP A 194 -5.58 -17.88 2.86
C ASP A 194 -5.48 -19.27 2.25
N GLN A 195 -4.51 -20.05 2.72
CA GLN A 195 -4.24 -21.39 2.21
C GLN A 195 -5.41 -22.36 2.40
N LYS A 196 -6.24 -22.16 3.43
CA LYS A 196 -7.45 -22.98 3.63
C LYS A 196 -8.50 -22.71 2.56
N GLU A 197 -8.57 -21.46 2.11
CA GLU A 197 -9.52 -21.03 1.08
C GLU A 197 -9.00 -21.28 -0.34
N ALA A 198 -7.68 -21.31 -0.54
CA ALA A 198 -7.08 -21.47 -1.87
C ALA A 198 -6.79 -22.92 -2.25
N THR A 199 -6.47 -23.80 -1.27
CA THR A 199 -6.08 -25.19 -1.56
C THR A 199 -7.20 -25.96 -2.24
N GLY A 200 -6.86 -26.64 -3.33
CA GLY A 200 -7.79 -27.47 -4.13
C GLY A 200 -8.73 -26.65 -5.02
N LYS A 201 -8.55 -25.33 -5.09
CA LYS A 201 -9.28 -24.47 -6.03
C LYS A 201 -8.45 -24.16 -7.26
N ASP A 202 -9.09 -24.17 -8.41
CA ASP A 202 -8.53 -23.79 -9.72
C ASP A 202 -9.58 -22.96 -10.45
N PHE A 203 -9.34 -21.64 -10.50
CA PHE A 203 -10.22 -20.70 -11.21
C PHE A 203 -9.46 -19.45 -11.62
N SER A 204 -10.03 -18.72 -12.60
CA SER A 204 -9.52 -17.44 -13.03
C SER A 204 -10.59 -16.36 -13.02
N TYR A 205 -10.19 -15.11 -12.78
CA TYR A 205 -11.11 -13.99 -12.84
C TYR A 205 -10.47 -12.72 -13.37
N GLY A 206 -11.28 -11.90 -14.00
CA GLY A 206 -10.89 -10.58 -14.46
C GLY A 206 -10.94 -9.55 -13.33
N ILE A 207 -9.98 -8.65 -13.32
CA ILE A 207 -9.98 -7.41 -12.53
C ILE A 207 -9.96 -6.27 -13.52
N ASP A 208 -11.04 -5.50 -13.59
CA ASP A 208 -11.24 -4.37 -14.51
C ASP A 208 -11.34 -3.08 -13.69
N VAL A 209 -10.29 -2.28 -13.70
CA VAL A 209 -10.24 -1.01 -13.00
C VAL A 209 -10.33 0.10 -14.03
N LEU A 210 -11.38 0.91 -13.95
CA LEU A 210 -11.60 2.04 -14.86
C LEU A 210 -10.75 3.26 -14.47
N GLY A 211 -10.68 4.23 -15.37
CA GLY A 211 -9.97 5.50 -15.15
C GLY A 211 -8.55 5.51 -15.72
N PRO A 212 -7.90 6.68 -15.70
CA PRO A 212 -6.56 6.87 -16.30
C PRO A 212 -5.48 6.01 -15.66
N TRP A 213 -5.57 5.74 -14.36
CA TRP A 213 -4.66 4.91 -13.60
C TRP A 213 -5.13 3.47 -13.42
N GLY A 214 -6.21 3.11 -14.10
CA GLY A 214 -6.75 1.77 -14.11
C GLY A 214 -6.03 0.83 -15.07
N GLY A 215 -6.67 -0.29 -15.32
CA GLY A 215 -6.19 -1.32 -16.24
C GLY A 215 -6.98 -2.60 -16.10
N LYS A 216 -6.53 -3.61 -16.82
CA LYS A 216 -7.14 -4.94 -16.79
C LYS A 216 -6.11 -6.00 -16.45
N TRP A 217 -6.47 -6.89 -15.56
CA TRP A 217 -5.63 -8.01 -15.14
C TRP A 217 -6.46 -9.29 -15.09
N ARG A 218 -5.83 -10.39 -15.47
CA ARG A 218 -6.36 -11.72 -15.21
C ARG A 218 -5.70 -12.28 -13.97
N ALA A 219 -6.49 -12.52 -12.95
CA ALA A 219 -6.05 -13.20 -11.75
C ALA A 219 -6.33 -14.70 -11.86
N THR A 220 -5.45 -15.52 -11.33
CA THR A 220 -5.55 -16.98 -11.31
C THR A 220 -5.27 -17.51 -9.93
N VAL A 221 -6.12 -18.41 -9.45
CA VAL A 221 -5.90 -19.20 -8.25
C VAL A 221 -5.65 -20.63 -8.68
N LYS A 222 -4.47 -21.15 -8.40
CA LYS A 222 -4.08 -22.51 -8.78
C LYS A 222 -3.07 -23.07 -7.77
N ASP A 223 -3.25 -24.31 -7.36
CA ASP A 223 -2.34 -25.01 -6.44
C ASP A 223 -2.06 -24.20 -5.15
N GLY A 224 -3.07 -23.50 -4.61
CA GLY A 224 -2.97 -22.66 -3.42
C GLY A 224 -2.24 -21.34 -3.65
N LYS A 225 -1.94 -20.98 -4.89
CA LYS A 225 -1.25 -19.73 -5.24
C LYS A 225 -2.19 -18.79 -5.98
N TRP A 226 -2.01 -17.51 -5.74
CA TRP A 226 -2.65 -16.43 -6.48
C TRP A 226 -1.61 -15.69 -7.32
N SER A 227 -1.98 -15.33 -8.54
CA SER A 227 -1.18 -14.47 -9.41
C SER A 227 -2.09 -13.58 -10.22
N ALA A 228 -1.56 -12.45 -10.72
CA ALA A 228 -2.27 -11.59 -11.66
C ALA A 228 -1.31 -11.12 -12.76
N GLU A 229 -1.82 -11.17 -14.00
CA GLU A 229 -1.08 -10.75 -15.19
C GLU A 229 -1.91 -9.70 -15.96
N PRO A 230 -1.27 -8.71 -16.61
CA PRO A 230 -1.98 -7.75 -17.46
C PRO A 230 -2.83 -8.45 -18.53
N GLU A 231 -4.09 -8.04 -18.67
CA GLU A 231 -5.04 -8.58 -19.64
C GLU A 231 -5.31 -7.56 -20.75
N LYS A 232 -5.14 -7.98 -22.00
CA LYS A 232 -5.40 -7.12 -23.18
C LYS A 232 -6.80 -7.30 -23.76
N GLY A 233 -7.49 -8.36 -23.35
CA GLY A 233 -8.78 -8.77 -23.90
C GLY A 233 -9.98 -8.34 -23.06
N ASN A 234 -11.07 -9.09 -23.23
CA ASN A 234 -12.35 -8.89 -22.55
C ASN A 234 -12.63 -9.96 -21.50
N PHE A 235 -11.58 -10.57 -20.94
CA PHE A 235 -11.67 -11.66 -19.95
C PHE A 235 -12.37 -12.92 -20.48
N GLU A 236 -12.22 -13.21 -21.78
CA GLU A 236 -12.77 -14.43 -22.35
C GLU A 236 -12.23 -15.66 -21.61
N GLY A 237 -13.13 -16.57 -21.21
CA GLY A 237 -12.80 -17.77 -20.45
C GLY A 237 -12.48 -17.54 -18.97
N ALA A 238 -12.62 -16.33 -18.44
CA ALA A 238 -12.58 -16.11 -17.00
C ALA A 238 -13.89 -16.52 -16.33
N ASP A 239 -13.81 -17.16 -15.17
CA ASP A 239 -14.99 -17.65 -14.44
C ASP A 239 -15.81 -16.51 -13.85
N ALA A 240 -15.13 -15.40 -13.47
CA ALA A 240 -15.79 -14.20 -12.97
C ALA A 240 -15.03 -12.94 -13.41
N VAL A 241 -15.66 -11.76 -13.26
CA VAL A 241 -15.02 -10.45 -13.46
C VAL A 241 -15.44 -9.53 -12.33
N ILE A 242 -14.46 -8.87 -11.71
CA ILE A 242 -14.67 -7.78 -10.74
C ILE A 242 -14.31 -6.48 -11.43
N LYS A 243 -15.23 -5.51 -11.38
CA LYS A 243 -15.05 -4.19 -11.99
C LYS A 243 -15.10 -3.10 -10.94
N PHE A 244 -14.13 -2.20 -10.98
CA PHE A 244 -14.02 -1.01 -10.14
C PHE A 244 -14.17 0.25 -10.99
N ASP A 245 -14.85 1.25 -10.46
CA ASP A 245 -15.09 2.51 -11.18
C ASP A 245 -13.84 3.42 -11.22
N ASN A 246 -12.88 3.20 -10.31
CA ASN A 246 -11.61 3.93 -10.25
C ASN A 246 -10.56 3.13 -9.46
N ALA A 247 -9.29 3.58 -9.53
CA ALA A 247 -8.17 2.94 -8.83
C ALA A 247 -8.28 3.06 -7.30
N GLY A 248 -8.88 4.14 -6.77
CA GLY A 248 -9.06 4.35 -5.33
C GLY A 248 -9.96 3.28 -4.71
N ASP A 249 -11.08 2.98 -5.34
CA ASP A 249 -12.00 1.93 -4.89
C ASP A 249 -11.34 0.54 -4.93
N ALA A 250 -10.56 0.27 -5.97
CA ALA A 250 -9.81 -0.98 -6.08
C ALA A 250 -8.79 -1.11 -4.93
N VAL A 251 -7.98 -0.08 -4.69
CA VAL A 251 -6.99 -0.05 -3.60
C VAL A 251 -7.65 -0.24 -2.24
N LEU A 252 -8.70 0.53 -1.92
CA LEU A 252 -9.41 0.40 -0.65
C LEU A 252 -10.02 -1.01 -0.46
N THR A 253 -10.49 -1.61 -1.55
CA THR A 253 -11.01 -2.98 -1.52
C THR A 253 -9.90 -3.99 -1.28
N PHE A 254 -8.76 -3.85 -1.94
CA PHE A 254 -7.60 -4.73 -1.76
C PHE A 254 -7.02 -4.66 -0.35
N PHE A 255 -7.02 -3.47 0.24
CA PHE A 255 -6.65 -3.31 1.65
C PHE A 255 -7.84 -3.52 2.62
N GLN A 256 -8.96 -4.05 2.13
CA GLN A 256 -10.14 -4.42 2.93
C GLN A 256 -10.73 -3.26 3.76
N ARG A 257 -10.57 -2.02 3.27
CA ARG A 257 -11.16 -0.82 3.88
C ARG A 257 -12.58 -0.57 3.42
N PHE A 258 -12.87 -0.97 2.19
CA PHE A 258 -14.15 -0.73 1.53
C PHE A 258 -14.56 -1.93 0.67
N PRO A 259 -15.79 -2.44 0.73
CA PRO A 259 -16.29 -3.50 -0.15
C PRO A 259 -16.72 -2.90 -1.49
N GLY A 260 -15.77 -2.46 -2.31
CA GLY A 260 -16.04 -1.81 -3.58
C GLY A 260 -16.16 -2.77 -4.76
N GLY A 261 -16.50 -2.18 -5.90
CA GLY A 261 -16.62 -2.90 -7.16
C GLY A 261 -17.93 -3.65 -7.35
N SER A 262 -18.14 -4.09 -8.58
CA SER A 262 -19.24 -4.98 -8.98
C SER A 262 -18.66 -6.28 -9.52
N ALA A 263 -19.28 -7.42 -9.21
CA ALA A 263 -18.83 -8.73 -9.66
C ALA A 263 -19.90 -9.37 -10.55
N ARG A 264 -19.46 -10.09 -11.61
CA ARG A 264 -20.33 -10.90 -12.47
C ARG A 264 -19.62 -12.20 -12.84
N GLY A 265 -20.36 -13.25 -13.09
CA GLY A 265 -19.85 -14.57 -13.48
C GLY A 265 -20.32 -15.65 -12.54
N ASP A 266 -19.51 -16.68 -12.33
CA ASP A 266 -19.83 -17.79 -11.46
C ASP A 266 -19.93 -17.34 -9.99
N GLU A 267 -21.06 -17.60 -9.35
CA GLU A 267 -21.31 -17.16 -7.95
C GLU A 267 -20.41 -17.86 -6.94
N ASP A 268 -20.05 -19.12 -7.17
CA ASP A 268 -19.17 -19.87 -6.28
C ASP A 268 -17.75 -19.30 -6.33
N VAL A 269 -17.31 -18.91 -7.55
CA VAL A 269 -16.02 -18.23 -7.75
C VAL A 269 -16.04 -16.85 -7.08
N ILE A 270 -17.10 -16.05 -7.26
CA ILE A 270 -17.23 -14.74 -6.60
C ILE A 270 -17.18 -14.88 -5.07
N ASN A 271 -17.86 -15.87 -4.53
CA ASN A 271 -17.83 -16.15 -3.09
C ASN A 271 -16.45 -16.64 -2.61
N ALA A 272 -15.72 -17.41 -3.44
CA ALA A 272 -14.36 -17.83 -3.16
C ALA A 272 -13.41 -16.62 -3.11
N ILE A 273 -13.49 -15.71 -4.08
CA ILE A 273 -12.65 -14.50 -4.14
C ILE A 273 -12.81 -13.65 -2.86
N ARG A 274 -14.04 -13.49 -2.36
CA ARG A 274 -14.34 -12.71 -1.14
C ARG A 274 -13.67 -13.24 0.13
N LYS A 275 -13.30 -14.54 0.15
CA LYS A 275 -12.68 -15.22 1.29
C LYS A 275 -11.19 -15.49 1.08
N LEU A 276 -10.70 -15.25 -0.13
CA LEU A 276 -9.38 -15.70 -0.58
C LEU A 276 -8.22 -15.07 0.21
N HIS A 277 -8.40 -13.87 0.71
CA HIS A 277 -7.34 -13.12 1.38
C HIS A 277 -7.67 -12.90 2.85
N PHE A 278 -6.73 -13.23 3.73
CA PHE A 278 -6.88 -12.95 5.16
C PHE A 278 -6.69 -11.45 5.46
N ARG A 279 -7.24 -11.02 6.58
CA ARG A 279 -7.04 -9.64 7.10
C ARG A 279 -5.75 -9.56 7.92
N PHE A 280 -5.10 -8.45 7.81
CA PHE A 280 -3.90 -8.11 8.58
C PHE A 280 -3.97 -6.64 9.04
#